data_b0eb6aeb3fad4cd44c634fdb461a058c
#
_entry.id   b0eb6aeb3fad4cd44c634fdb461a058c
#
_cell.length_a   1.000
_cell.length_b   1.000
_cell.length_c   1.000
_cell.angle_alpha   90.00
_cell.angle_beta   90.00
_cell.angle_gamma   90.00
#
_symmetry.space_group_name_H-M   'P 1'
#
loop_
_entity.id
_entity.type
_entity.pdbx_description
1 polymer ?
#
loop_
_entity_poly.entity_id
_entity_poly.type
_entity_poly.pdbx_seq_one_letter_code
_entity_poly.pdbx_strand_id
1 'polypeptide(L)'
;MTQRRLPGRETLKFLHGVGLNARASLAGALLGKEESELRRLQRAGRVVLGPWSFGRPKIWAFPGRERLIVGSYSGLDGTWLLGGNHGPRRVSWYPHRIHFGMEGNYDDYPVPMGDTVVGNDVWTTENCLIMSGVKIGDGAIVAAGSVVTRDVPPYAIVGGNPAKLIRFRFTEEQIAALLEIRWWDWPEDRVRAAVPYFESEDVDAFIAYARGQSSVLGNSAAR
;
A
#
# COMPACT_ATOMS: atom_id res chain seq x y z
N MET A 1 16.48 33.13 -6.86
CA MET A 1 15.66 32.26 -5.98
C MET A 1 14.20 32.58 -6.24
N THR A 2 13.53 31.81 -7.08
CA THR A 2 12.13 32.05 -7.46
C THR A 2 11.24 31.20 -6.56
N GLN A 3 10.56 31.83 -5.60
CA GLN A 3 9.54 31.18 -4.77
C GLN A 3 8.41 30.68 -5.67
N ARG A 4 8.21 29.37 -5.78
CA ARG A 4 7.02 28.78 -6.39
C ARG A 4 5.82 29.05 -5.48
N ARG A 5 4.88 29.87 -5.96
CA ARG A 5 3.60 30.11 -5.27
C ARG A 5 2.80 28.80 -5.23
N LEU A 6 2.28 28.48 -4.05
CA LEU A 6 1.29 27.40 -3.90
C LEU A 6 0.02 27.73 -4.70
N PRO A 7 -0.64 26.75 -5.31
CA PRO A 7 -1.88 26.99 -6.05
C PRO A 7 -2.97 27.56 -5.14
N GLY A 8 -3.68 28.56 -5.61
CA GLY A 8 -4.73 29.26 -4.87
C GLY A 8 -5.95 28.37 -4.60
N ARG A 9 -6.82 28.81 -3.68
CA ARG A 9 -8.07 28.13 -3.27
C ARG A 9 -8.98 27.71 -4.45
N GLU A 10 -8.98 28.45 -5.56
CA GLU A 10 -9.76 28.14 -6.76
C GLU A 10 -9.24 26.90 -7.51
N THR A 11 -7.93 26.69 -7.54
CA THR A 11 -7.30 25.50 -8.14
C THR A 11 -7.68 24.23 -7.36
N LEU A 12 -7.81 24.33 -6.03
CA LEU A 12 -8.26 23.24 -5.17
C LEU A 12 -9.74 22.88 -5.40
N LYS A 13 -10.62 23.87 -5.66
CA LYS A 13 -12.03 23.63 -5.99
C LYS A 13 -12.21 22.96 -7.36
N PHE A 14 -11.40 23.33 -8.36
CA PHE A 14 -11.39 22.72 -9.67
C PHE A 14 -11.03 21.22 -9.58
N LEU A 15 -10.08 20.85 -8.73
CA LEU A 15 -9.67 19.48 -8.51
C LEU A 15 -10.77 18.60 -7.86
N HIS A 16 -11.75 19.20 -7.18
CA HIS A 16 -12.89 18.45 -6.59
C HIS A 16 -13.89 17.92 -7.65
N GLY A 17 -13.96 18.53 -8.83
CA GLY A 17 -14.85 18.12 -9.92
C GLY A 17 -14.26 17.15 -10.94
N VAL A 18 -12.96 16.87 -10.87
CA VAL A 18 -12.23 16.03 -11.84
C VAL A 18 -12.13 14.60 -11.33
N GLY A 19 -12.51 13.62 -12.16
CA GLY A 19 -12.45 12.19 -11.80
C GLY A 19 -11.04 11.76 -11.35
N LEU A 20 -10.99 10.72 -10.51
CA LEU A 20 -9.78 10.28 -9.78
C LEU A 20 -8.56 10.03 -10.64
N ASN A 21 -8.73 9.45 -11.83
CA ASN A 21 -7.63 9.21 -12.76
C ASN A 21 -7.01 10.51 -13.29
N ALA A 22 -7.81 11.57 -13.42
CA ALA A 22 -7.33 12.89 -13.83
C ALA A 22 -6.70 13.65 -12.64
N ARG A 23 -7.13 13.41 -11.39
CA ARG A 23 -6.48 13.96 -10.19
C ARG A 23 -5.09 13.38 -9.97
N ALA A 24 -4.93 12.07 -10.11
CA ALA A 24 -3.63 11.41 -10.07
C ALA A 24 -2.70 11.94 -11.18
N SER A 25 -3.26 12.20 -12.38
CA SER A 25 -2.50 12.75 -13.50
C SER A 25 -2.05 14.21 -13.29
N LEU A 26 -2.89 15.05 -12.68
CA LEU A 26 -2.57 16.46 -12.41
C LEU A 26 -1.64 16.63 -11.21
N ALA A 27 -1.85 15.84 -10.14
CA ALA A 27 -0.94 15.79 -9.00
C ALA A 27 0.46 15.39 -9.46
N GLY A 28 0.57 14.43 -10.39
CA GLY A 28 1.83 13.98 -10.93
C GLY A 28 2.59 14.99 -11.78
N ALA A 29 1.89 15.79 -12.55
CA ALA A 29 2.52 16.87 -13.30
C ALA A 29 3.14 17.95 -12.39
N LEU A 30 2.66 18.05 -11.15
CA LEU A 30 3.12 19.05 -10.17
C LEU A 30 4.26 18.55 -9.25
N LEU A 31 4.45 17.24 -9.10
CA LEU A 31 5.31 16.65 -8.06
C LEU A 31 6.69 16.12 -8.52
N GLY A 32 6.98 16.06 -9.84
CA GLY A 32 8.35 15.84 -10.35
C GLY A 32 8.79 14.38 -10.55
N LYS A 33 10.10 14.16 -10.71
CA LYS A 33 10.73 12.94 -11.26
C LYS A 33 10.39 11.61 -10.54
N GLU A 34 10.10 11.60 -9.25
CA GLU A 34 9.81 10.38 -8.49
C GLU A 34 8.46 9.75 -8.86
N GLU A 35 7.50 10.57 -9.27
CA GLU A 35 6.22 10.12 -9.79
C GLU A 35 6.33 9.46 -11.18
N SER A 36 7.37 9.77 -11.92
CA SER A 36 7.63 9.19 -13.24
C SER A 36 7.91 7.68 -13.19
N GLU A 37 8.60 7.18 -12.14
CA GLU A 37 8.94 5.76 -12.01
C GLU A 37 7.71 4.92 -11.69
N LEU A 38 6.88 5.33 -10.74
CA LEU A 38 5.62 4.66 -10.42
C LEU A 38 4.73 4.54 -11.67
N ARG A 39 4.57 5.63 -12.42
CA ARG A 39 3.79 5.63 -13.66
C ARG A 39 4.39 4.73 -14.74
N ARG A 40 5.71 4.73 -14.86
CA ARG A 40 6.42 3.84 -15.78
C ARG A 40 6.11 2.39 -15.46
N LEU A 41 6.18 1.99 -14.19
CA LEU A 41 5.91 0.64 -13.73
C LEU A 41 4.42 0.28 -13.86
N GLN A 42 3.50 1.22 -13.65
CA GLN A 42 2.08 1.01 -13.91
C GLN A 42 1.80 0.73 -15.39
N ARG A 43 2.38 1.51 -16.31
CA ARG A 43 2.23 1.26 -17.75
C ARG A 43 2.84 -0.09 -18.18
N ALA A 44 3.90 -0.52 -17.51
CA ALA A 44 4.52 -1.83 -17.73
C ALA A 44 3.73 -2.99 -17.09
N GLY A 45 2.62 -2.72 -16.39
CA GLY A 45 1.83 -3.72 -15.67
C GLY A 45 2.53 -4.31 -14.44
N ARG A 46 3.65 -3.69 -14.01
CA ARG A 46 4.40 -4.13 -12.82
C ARG A 46 3.88 -3.55 -11.50
N VAL A 47 3.08 -2.49 -11.56
CA VAL A 47 2.37 -1.92 -10.42
C VAL A 47 0.90 -1.78 -10.77
N VAL A 48 0.05 -2.37 -9.95
CA VAL A 48 -1.41 -2.28 -10.06
C VAL A 48 -1.92 -1.68 -8.74
N LEU A 49 -2.62 -0.55 -8.83
CA LEU A 49 -3.24 0.10 -7.67
C LEU A 49 -4.76 0.00 -7.80
N GLY A 50 -5.40 -0.51 -6.75
CA GLY A 50 -6.83 -0.50 -6.62
C GLY A 50 -7.40 0.92 -6.45
N PRO A 51 -8.72 1.09 -6.63
CA PRO A 51 -9.40 2.37 -6.48
C PRO A 51 -9.10 3.05 -5.13
N TRP A 52 -8.99 4.37 -5.14
CA TRP A 52 -8.78 5.21 -3.95
C TRP A 52 -7.44 4.99 -3.23
N SER A 53 -6.58 4.10 -3.72
CA SER A 53 -5.22 3.93 -3.17
C SER A 53 -4.30 5.04 -3.66
N PHE A 54 -3.45 5.53 -2.76
CA PHE A 54 -2.59 6.68 -3.00
C PHE A 54 -1.25 6.55 -2.28
N GLY A 55 -0.36 7.52 -2.47
CA GLY A 55 0.93 7.58 -1.79
C GLY A 55 2.10 7.87 -2.74
N ARG A 56 3.31 7.86 -2.20
CA ARG A 56 4.55 8.11 -2.92
C ARG A 56 5.60 7.03 -2.63
N PRO A 57 5.29 5.75 -2.90
CA PRO A 57 6.24 4.67 -2.66
C PRO A 57 7.46 4.82 -3.56
N LYS A 58 8.65 4.64 -2.99
CA LYS A 58 9.88 4.50 -3.74
C LYS A 58 10.03 3.03 -4.15
N ILE A 59 9.96 2.74 -5.44
CA ILE A 59 9.98 1.36 -5.93
C ILE A 59 11.33 1.06 -6.60
N TRP A 60 12.03 0.06 -6.08
CA TRP A 60 13.22 -0.50 -6.71
C TRP A 60 12.83 -1.79 -7.42
N ALA A 61 12.55 -1.67 -8.72
CA ALA A 61 12.17 -2.79 -9.55
C ALA A 61 13.39 -3.36 -10.25
N PHE A 62 13.82 -4.53 -9.84
CA PHE A 62 14.87 -5.29 -10.50
C PHE A 62 14.34 -5.97 -11.78
N PRO A 63 15.23 -6.45 -12.69
CA PRO A 63 14.81 -7.31 -13.78
C PRO A 63 14.02 -8.51 -13.27
N GLY A 64 12.92 -8.84 -13.94
CA GLY A 64 12.01 -9.91 -13.53
C GLY A 64 10.55 -9.56 -13.84
N ARG A 65 9.64 -10.45 -13.43
CA ARG A 65 8.19 -10.32 -13.67
C ARG A 65 7.39 -9.97 -12.42
N GLU A 66 8.04 -9.88 -11.28
CA GLU A 66 7.40 -9.59 -9.99
C GLU A 66 6.70 -8.25 -10.04
N ARG A 67 5.51 -8.22 -9.49
CA ARG A 67 4.61 -7.07 -9.47
C ARG A 67 4.35 -6.61 -8.04
N LEU A 68 3.95 -5.37 -7.92
CA LEU A 68 3.26 -4.83 -6.75
C LEU A 68 1.77 -4.71 -7.09
N ILE A 69 0.95 -5.46 -6.36
CA ILE A 69 -0.52 -5.45 -6.52
C ILE A 69 -1.11 -4.93 -5.23
N VAL A 70 -1.86 -3.85 -5.32
CA VAL A 70 -2.43 -3.14 -4.18
C VAL A 70 -3.95 -3.10 -4.31
N GLY A 71 -4.64 -3.42 -3.25
CA GLY A 71 -6.08 -3.29 -3.13
C GLY A 71 -6.56 -1.83 -3.09
N SER A 72 -7.81 -1.63 -2.70
CA SER A 72 -8.47 -0.32 -2.63
C SER A 72 -8.18 0.40 -1.32
N TYR A 73 -8.28 1.73 -1.32
CA TYR A 73 -8.23 2.59 -0.12
C TYR A 73 -6.92 2.51 0.68
N SER A 74 -5.82 2.05 0.08
CA SER A 74 -4.53 1.89 0.75
C SER A 74 -3.63 3.12 0.58
N GLY A 75 -2.97 3.53 1.65
CA GLY A 75 -1.97 4.59 1.67
C GLY A 75 -0.55 4.01 1.69
N LEU A 76 0.23 4.28 0.65
CA LEU A 76 1.55 3.67 0.45
C LEU A 76 2.67 4.69 0.53
N ASP A 77 3.54 4.52 1.49
CA ASP A 77 4.84 5.21 1.57
C ASP A 77 5.98 4.19 1.71
N GLY A 78 7.19 4.67 1.93
CA GLY A 78 8.37 3.82 2.13
C GLY A 78 9.00 3.31 0.84
N THR A 79 9.88 2.33 0.98
CA THR A 79 10.64 1.70 -0.11
C THR A 79 10.16 0.28 -0.35
N TRP A 80 9.95 -0.07 -1.61
CA TRP A 80 9.43 -1.36 -2.04
C TRP A 80 10.41 -2.04 -2.99
N LEU A 81 10.78 -3.27 -2.69
CA LEU A 81 11.62 -4.07 -3.56
C LEU A 81 10.75 -5.01 -4.40
N LEU A 82 10.98 -5.02 -5.70
CA LEU A 82 10.34 -5.97 -6.63
C LEU A 82 11.41 -6.79 -7.34
N GLY A 83 11.58 -8.03 -6.90
CA GLY A 83 12.64 -8.91 -7.36
C GLY A 83 13.98 -8.65 -6.65
N GLY A 84 15.08 -9.01 -7.31
CA GLY A 84 16.45 -8.77 -6.81
C GLY A 84 16.90 -9.70 -5.69
N ASN A 85 16.13 -10.73 -5.36
CA ASN A 85 16.53 -11.71 -4.34
C ASN A 85 17.58 -12.67 -4.91
N HIS A 86 18.60 -12.95 -4.11
CA HIS A 86 19.63 -13.93 -4.44
C HIS A 86 19.46 -15.21 -3.62
N GLY A 87 19.82 -16.36 -4.21
CA GLY A 87 19.75 -17.64 -3.54
C GLY A 87 20.82 -17.75 -2.42
N PRO A 88 20.44 -17.76 -1.12
CA PRO A 88 21.39 -17.73 -0.01
C PRO A 88 22.14 -19.05 0.17
N ARG A 89 21.74 -20.10 -0.55
CA ARG A 89 22.34 -21.45 -0.45
C ARG A 89 23.48 -21.70 -1.46
N ARG A 90 23.80 -20.71 -2.32
CA ARG A 90 24.95 -20.81 -3.23
C ARG A 90 26.23 -20.58 -2.43
N VAL A 91 27.30 -21.29 -2.78
CA VAL A 91 28.64 -21.08 -2.18
C VAL A 91 29.11 -19.66 -2.38
N SER A 92 28.78 -19.06 -3.52
CA SER A 92 29.04 -17.64 -3.81
C SER A 92 27.80 -17.00 -4.42
N TRP A 93 27.46 -15.81 -3.95
CA TRP A 93 26.42 -14.96 -4.53
C TRP A 93 26.93 -14.17 -5.74
N TYR A 94 28.27 -14.07 -5.88
CA TYR A 94 28.90 -13.25 -6.91
C TYR A 94 28.64 -13.83 -8.31
N PRO A 95 28.35 -13.01 -9.31
CA PRO A 95 28.05 -13.45 -10.65
C PRO A 95 29.31 -13.79 -11.46
N HIS A 96 30.05 -14.81 -11.01
CA HIS A 96 31.34 -15.20 -11.60
C HIS A 96 31.29 -15.42 -13.11
N ARG A 97 30.24 -16.09 -13.61
CA ARG A 97 30.10 -16.35 -15.05
C ARG A 97 30.18 -15.09 -15.88
N ILE A 98 29.44 -14.06 -15.47
CA ILE A 98 29.37 -12.79 -16.18
C ILE A 98 30.72 -12.09 -16.14
N HIS A 99 31.31 -11.99 -14.97
CA HIS A 99 32.59 -11.28 -14.79
C HIS A 99 33.77 -11.98 -15.39
N PHE A 100 33.71 -13.31 -15.58
CA PHE A 100 34.74 -14.09 -16.26
C PHE A 100 34.48 -14.30 -17.76
N GLY A 101 33.45 -13.64 -18.33
CA GLY A 101 33.11 -13.76 -19.75
C GLY A 101 32.60 -15.16 -20.17
N MET A 102 32.06 -15.93 -19.21
CA MET A 102 31.44 -17.22 -19.47
C MET A 102 29.98 -17.00 -19.90
N GLU A 103 29.36 -18.06 -20.49
CA GLU A 103 27.95 -18.03 -20.87
C GLU A 103 27.03 -17.82 -19.67
N GLY A 104 26.00 -16.95 -19.82
CA GLY A 104 25.01 -16.59 -18.83
C GLY A 104 24.71 -15.08 -18.80
N ASN A 105 23.72 -14.68 -18.03
CA ASN A 105 23.37 -13.28 -17.85
C ASN A 105 23.02 -12.96 -16.38
N TYR A 106 22.86 -11.68 -16.03
CA TYR A 106 22.51 -11.27 -14.67
C TYR A 106 21.13 -11.77 -14.22
N ASP A 107 20.21 -12.01 -15.17
CA ASP A 107 18.85 -12.47 -14.88
C ASP A 107 18.79 -13.94 -14.43
N ASP A 108 19.89 -14.70 -14.55
CA ASP A 108 20.02 -16.08 -14.07
C ASP A 108 20.27 -16.16 -12.55
N TYR A 109 20.56 -15.04 -11.89
CA TYR A 109 20.95 -15.02 -10.47
C TYR A 109 19.80 -14.76 -9.50
N PRO A 110 18.81 -13.91 -9.80
CA PRO A 110 17.70 -13.67 -8.90
C PRO A 110 16.85 -14.92 -8.68
N VAL A 111 16.38 -15.10 -7.45
CA VAL A 111 15.39 -16.11 -7.07
C VAL A 111 14.04 -15.41 -7.01
N PRO A 112 13.08 -15.78 -7.87
CA PRO A 112 11.74 -15.19 -7.82
C PRO A 112 11.06 -15.50 -6.48
N MET A 113 10.51 -14.46 -5.82
CA MET A 113 9.72 -14.57 -4.59
C MET A 113 8.22 -14.40 -4.86
N GLY A 114 7.84 -14.17 -6.12
CA GLY A 114 6.49 -13.87 -6.54
C GLY A 114 6.10 -12.42 -6.34
N ASP A 115 4.83 -12.14 -6.61
CA ASP A 115 4.28 -10.79 -6.51
C ASP A 115 4.20 -10.33 -5.05
N THR A 116 4.51 -9.07 -4.81
CA THR A 116 4.20 -8.38 -3.55
C THR A 116 2.74 -7.95 -3.59
N VAL A 117 1.94 -8.42 -2.64
CA VAL A 117 0.50 -8.19 -2.61
C VAL A 117 0.13 -7.41 -1.36
N VAL A 118 -0.58 -6.32 -1.55
CA VAL A 118 -1.11 -5.46 -0.49
C VAL A 118 -2.62 -5.50 -0.56
N GLY A 119 -3.27 -5.77 0.54
CA GLY A 119 -4.71 -5.78 0.67
C GLY A 119 -5.34 -4.39 0.57
N ASN A 120 -6.55 -4.28 1.08
CA ASN A 120 -7.34 -3.06 1.11
C ASN A 120 -7.16 -2.37 2.47
N ASP A 121 -7.37 -1.04 2.53
CA ASP A 121 -7.26 -0.25 3.77
C ASP A 121 -5.90 -0.44 4.48
N VAL A 122 -4.84 -0.70 3.73
CA VAL A 122 -3.49 -0.84 4.28
C VAL A 122 -2.82 0.51 4.40
N TRP A 123 -2.14 0.73 5.50
CA TRP A 123 -1.31 1.92 5.66
C TRP A 123 0.15 1.54 5.89
N THR A 124 1.02 1.88 4.95
CA THR A 124 2.46 1.84 5.15
C THR A 124 2.98 3.25 5.36
N THR A 125 3.79 3.42 6.39
CA THR A 125 4.27 4.73 6.81
C THR A 125 5.68 5.03 6.26
N GLU A 126 6.17 6.23 6.51
CA GLU A 126 7.45 6.69 6.00
C GLU A 126 8.63 5.80 6.41
N ASN A 127 9.64 5.73 5.55
CA ASN A 127 10.91 5.04 5.77
C ASN A 127 10.78 3.53 6.06
N CYS A 128 9.62 2.91 5.84
CA CYS A 128 9.54 1.45 5.87
C CYS A 128 10.20 0.85 4.62
N LEU A 129 10.69 -0.38 4.74
CA LEU A 129 11.24 -1.17 3.64
C LEU A 129 10.44 -2.47 3.52
N ILE A 130 9.81 -2.67 2.36
CA ILE A 130 9.03 -3.87 2.09
C ILE A 130 9.81 -4.77 1.13
N MET A 131 10.09 -5.98 1.58
CA MET A 131 10.83 -6.97 0.78
C MET A 131 9.95 -7.56 -0.31
N SER A 132 10.56 -7.98 -1.40
CA SER A 132 9.88 -8.61 -2.54
C SER A 132 9.14 -9.88 -2.13
N GLY A 133 7.93 -10.09 -2.67
CA GLY A 133 7.12 -11.28 -2.46
C GLY A 133 6.31 -11.30 -1.16
N VAL A 134 6.40 -10.25 -0.33
CA VAL A 134 5.63 -10.13 0.91
C VAL A 134 4.15 -9.88 0.61
N LYS A 135 3.27 -10.49 1.40
CA LYS A 135 1.83 -10.23 1.40
C LYS A 135 1.44 -9.45 2.65
N ILE A 136 0.75 -8.33 2.46
CA ILE A 136 0.24 -7.49 3.55
C ILE A 136 -1.28 -7.57 3.52
N GLY A 137 -1.89 -8.10 4.59
CA GLY A 137 -3.32 -8.33 4.68
C GLY A 137 -4.13 -7.03 4.81
N ASP A 138 -5.44 -7.13 4.54
CA ASP A 138 -6.38 -6.02 4.62
C ASP A 138 -6.31 -5.32 5.97
N GLY A 139 -6.40 -4.00 5.98
CA GLY A 139 -6.43 -3.20 7.20
C GLY A 139 -5.12 -3.18 7.99
N ALA A 140 -4.03 -3.77 7.50
CA ALA A 140 -2.75 -3.79 8.21
C ALA A 140 -2.07 -2.42 8.22
N ILE A 141 -1.26 -2.18 9.26
CA ILE A 141 -0.44 -0.98 9.41
C ILE A 141 1.02 -1.38 9.57
N VAL A 142 1.88 -0.79 8.76
CA VAL A 142 3.34 -0.93 8.86
C VAL A 142 3.91 0.35 9.47
N ALA A 143 4.47 0.24 10.66
CA ALA A 143 5.04 1.38 11.39
C ALA A 143 6.31 1.94 10.71
N ALA A 144 6.58 3.23 10.93
CA ALA A 144 7.69 3.94 10.33
C ALA A 144 9.04 3.26 10.64
N GLY A 145 9.95 3.29 9.67
CA GLY A 145 11.29 2.72 9.80
C GLY A 145 11.33 1.19 9.86
N SER A 146 10.22 0.50 9.60
CA SER A 146 10.14 -0.97 9.67
C SER A 146 10.73 -1.65 8.45
N VAL A 147 11.31 -2.84 8.64
CA VAL A 147 11.78 -3.71 7.55
C VAL A 147 10.91 -4.97 7.52
N VAL A 148 9.96 -5.01 6.58
CA VAL A 148 9.00 -6.11 6.45
C VAL A 148 9.61 -7.20 5.58
N THR A 149 9.92 -8.33 6.20
CA THR A 149 10.59 -9.49 5.59
C THR A 149 9.68 -10.72 5.48
N ARG A 150 8.47 -10.67 6.00
CA ARG A 150 7.48 -11.76 6.04
C ARG A 150 6.08 -11.19 5.87
N ASP A 151 5.15 -12.06 5.52
CA ASP A 151 3.74 -11.71 5.39
C ASP A 151 3.18 -11.09 6.68
N VAL A 152 2.30 -10.11 6.50
CA VAL A 152 1.64 -9.36 7.57
C VAL A 152 0.17 -9.77 7.63
N PRO A 153 -0.32 -10.27 8.76
CA PRO A 153 -1.73 -10.65 8.90
C PRO A 153 -2.68 -9.46 8.71
N PRO A 154 -3.95 -9.72 8.32
CA PRO A 154 -4.96 -8.68 8.28
C PRO A 154 -5.11 -7.96 9.63
N TYR A 155 -5.31 -6.65 9.58
CA TYR A 155 -5.49 -5.78 10.75
C TYR A 155 -4.36 -5.82 11.78
N ALA A 156 -3.21 -6.38 11.42
CA ALA A 156 -2.01 -6.35 12.27
C ALA A 156 -1.31 -4.99 12.17
N ILE A 157 -0.79 -4.51 13.29
CA ILE A 157 0.20 -3.44 13.35
C ILE A 157 1.56 -4.09 13.55
N VAL A 158 2.46 -3.89 12.59
CA VAL A 158 3.81 -4.44 12.65
C VAL A 158 4.85 -3.33 12.66
N GLY A 159 6.01 -3.60 13.28
CA GLY A 159 7.08 -2.61 13.36
C GLY A 159 8.44 -3.21 13.71
N GLY A 160 9.50 -2.43 13.47
CA GLY A 160 10.88 -2.79 13.78
C GLY A 160 11.66 -3.39 12.61
N ASN A 161 12.90 -3.80 12.88
CA ASN A 161 13.81 -4.43 11.91
C ASN A 161 14.43 -5.71 12.51
N PRO A 162 14.05 -6.92 12.03
CA PRO A 162 12.91 -7.16 11.13
C PRO A 162 11.57 -6.83 11.80
N ALA A 163 10.56 -6.47 11.01
CA ALA A 163 9.24 -6.14 11.50
C ALA A 163 8.60 -7.35 12.21
N LYS A 164 8.02 -7.10 13.38
CA LYS A 164 7.30 -8.07 14.19
C LYS A 164 5.92 -7.52 14.52
N LEU A 165 4.98 -8.41 14.81
CA LEU A 165 3.66 -8.05 15.30
C LEU A 165 3.81 -7.25 16.61
N ILE A 166 3.26 -6.03 16.63
CA ILE A 166 3.11 -5.20 17.84
C ILE A 166 1.79 -5.56 18.52
N ARG A 167 0.68 -5.46 17.76
CA ARG A 167 -0.67 -5.85 18.19
C ARG A 167 -1.59 -5.93 16.98
N PHE A 168 -2.77 -6.45 17.16
CA PHE A 168 -3.87 -6.26 16.23
C PHE A 168 -4.59 -4.92 16.49
N ARG A 169 -5.26 -4.38 15.49
CA ARG A 169 -6.08 -3.16 15.60
C ARG A 169 -7.33 -3.41 16.44
N PHE A 170 -7.92 -4.59 16.29
CA PHE A 170 -9.22 -4.99 16.79
C PHE A 170 -9.18 -6.39 17.39
N THR A 171 -10.28 -6.85 18.01
CA THR A 171 -10.41 -8.23 18.49
C THR A 171 -10.52 -9.22 17.32
N GLU A 172 -10.32 -10.51 17.60
CA GLU A 172 -10.40 -11.55 16.58
C GLU A 172 -11.81 -11.59 15.94
N GLU A 173 -12.86 -11.45 16.75
CA GLU A 173 -14.25 -11.43 16.29
C GLU A 173 -14.55 -10.21 15.42
N GLN A 174 -14.04 -9.04 15.79
CA GLN A 174 -14.17 -7.82 14.99
C GLN A 174 -13.42 -7.92 13.67
N ILE A 175 -12.19 -8.47 13.68
CA ILE A 175 -11.41 -8.71 12.45
C ILE A 175 -12.15 -9.67 11.52
N ALA A 176 -12.68 -10.78 12.05
CA ALA A 176 -13.46 -11.72 11.26
C ALA A 176 -14.69 -11.05 10.62
N ALA A 177 -15.43 -10.24 11.39
CA ALA A 177 -16.58 -9.49 10.88
C ALA A 177 -16.20 -8.47 9.79
N LEU A 178 -15.11 -7.73 9.97
CA LEU A 178 -14.64 -6.74 9.01
C LEU A 178 -14.18 -7.40 7.69
N LEU A 179 -13.52 -8.56 7.76
CA LEU A 179 -13.11 -9.34 6.60
C LEU A 179 -14.31 -9.94 5.85
N GLU A 180 -15.41 -10.25 6.55
CA GLU A 180 -16.67 -10.68 5.95
C GLU A 180 -17.40 -9.51 5.28
N ILE A 181 -17.48 -8.35 5.95
CA ILE A 181 -18.17 -7.14 5.49
C ILE A 181 -17.55 -6.60 4.21
N ARG A 182 -16.22 -6.59 4.08
CA ARG A 182 -15.48 -6.13 2.92
C ARG A 182 -15.99 -4.78 2.38
N TRP A 183 -16.03 -3.78 3.24
CA TRP A 183 -16.60 -2.46 2.93
C TRP A 183 -15.93 -1.77 1.72
N TRP A 184 -14.70 -2.11 1.42
CA TRP A 184 -13.94 -1.60 0.28
C TRP A 184 -14.47 -2.08 -1.09
N ASP A 185 -15.35 -3.10 -1.09
CA ASP A 185 -16.06 -3.58 -2.30
C ASP A 185 -17.44 -2.92 -2.46
N TRP A 186 -17.85 -2.04 -1.54
CA TRP A 186 -19.15 -1.39 -1.60
C TRP A 186 -19.22 -0.32 -2.69
N PRO A 187 -20.42 -0.05 -3.23
CA PRO A 187 -20.64 1.13 -4.06
C PRO A 187 -20.27 2.42 -3.34
N GLU A 188 -19.79 3.42 -4.10
CA GLU A 188 -19.24 4.66 -3.53
C GLU A 188 -20.24 5.41 -2.64
N ASP A 189 -21.52 5.42 -3.00
CA ASP A 189 -22.59 6.05 -2.21
C ASP A 189 -22.74 5.41 -0.82
N ARG A 190 -22.63 4.08 -0.73
CA ARG A 190 -22.64 3.36 0.54
C ARG A 190 -21.39 3.65 1.36
N VAL A 191 -20.22 3.72 0.73
CA VAL A 191 -18.97 4.10 1.41
C VAL A 191 -19.09 5.52 1.97
N ARG A 192 -19.61 6.47 1.19
CA ARG A 192 -19.85 7.85 1.64
C ARG A 192 -20.80 7.93 2.83
N ALA A 193 -21.87 7.14 2.84
CA ALA A 193 -22.80 7.07 3.97
C ALA A 193 -22.16 6.47 5.22
N ALA A 194 -21.13 5.64 5.07
CA ALA A 194 -20.42 5.00 6.18
C ALA A 194 -19.30 5.87 6.78
N VAL A 195 -18.92 7.01 6.16
CA VAL A 195 -17.81 7.87 6.63
C VAL A 195 -17.90 8.21 8.12
N PRO A 196 -19.06 8.57 8.72
CA PRO A 196 -19.14 8.86 10.15
C PRO A 196 -18.73 7.67 11.04
N TYR A 197 -18.92 6.44 10.56
CA TYR A 197 -18.50 5.24 11.27
C TYR A 197 -17.01 4.95 11.07
N PHE A 198 -16.44 5.24 9.90
CA PHE A 198 -15.00 5.08 9.67
C PHE A 198 -14.16 6.05 10.50
N GLU A 199 -14.68 7.21 10.82
CA GLU A 199 -14.03 8.23 11.64
C GLU A 199 -14.30 8.02 13.15
N SER A 200 -15.15 7.06 13.51
CA SER A 200 -15.43 6.67 14.88
C SER A 200 -14.44 5.62 15.38
N GLU A 201 -14.16 5.61 16.69
CA GLU A 201 -13.43 4.51 17.35
C GLU A 201 -14.35 3.31 17.69
N ASP A 202 -15.67 3.44 17.46
CA ASP A 202 -16.67 2.41 17.75
C ASP A 202 -16.81 1.45 16.55
N VAL A 203 -15.97 0.41 16.54
CA VAL A 203 -15.97 -0.62 15.48
C VAL A 203 -17.25 -1.44 15.51
N ASP A 204 -17.83 -1.69 16.70
CA ASP A 204 -19.05 -2.48 16.82
C ASP A 204 -20.26 -1.73 16.25
N ALA A 205 -20.32 -0.40 16.40
CA ALA A 205 -21.31 0.43 15.74
C ALA A 205 -21.20 0.35 14.20
N PHE A 206 -19.97 0.35 13.65
CA PHE A 206 -19.75 0.13 12.22
C PHE A 206 -20.23 -1.25 11.77
N ILE A 207 -19.87 -2.30 12.50
CA ILE A 207 -20.28 -3.69 12.18
C ILE A 207 -21.80 -3.81 12.17
N ALA A 208 -22.49 -3.23 13.18
CA ALA A 208 -23.94 -3.23 13.27
C ALA A 208 -24.58 -2.46 12.10
N TYR A 209 -24.07 -1.27 11.76
CA TYR A 209 -24.49 -0.52 10.58
C TYR A 209 -24.34 -1.34 9.29
N ALA A 210 -23.18 -1.93 9.09
CA ALA A 210 -22.87 -2.70 7.89
C ALA A 210 -23.81 -3.90 7.68
N ARG A 211 -24.27 -4.51 8.79
CA ARG A 211 -25.21 -5.64 8.83
C ARG A 211 -26.69 -5.21 8.78
N GLY A 212 -26.97 -3.92 8.67
CA GLY A 212 -28.36 -3.39 8.65
C GLY A 212 -29.03 -3.45 10.01
N GLN A 213 -28.29 -3.63 11.09
CA GLN A 213 -28.77 -3.57 12.46
C GLN A 213 -28.71 -2.09 12.87
N SER A 214 -29.85 -1.46 13.13
CA SER A 214 -29.92 -0.04 13.50
C SER A 214 -29.11 0.22 14.78
N SER A 215 -27.91 0.77 14.61
CA SER A 215 -27.14 1.38 15.69
C SER A 215 -27.03 2.88 15.40
N VAL A 216 -27.66 3.69 16.23
CA VAL A 216 -27.37 5.12 16.28
C VAL A 216 -25.99 5.27 16.88
N LEU A 217 -25.05 5.91 16.17
CA LEU A 217 -23.79 6.37 16.77
C LEU A 217 -24.12 7.14 18.05
N GLY A 218 -23.72 6.62 19.19
CA GLY A 218 -23.86 7.33 20.45
C GLY A 218 -23.16 8.68 20.29
N ASN A 219 -23.87 9.77 20.63
CA ASN A 219 -23.39 11.13 20.60
C ASN A 219 -22.19 11.30 21.55
N SER A 220 -21.00 10.89 21.12
CA SER A 220 -19.73 11.18 21.80
C SER A 220 -19.02 12.34 21.10
N ALA A 221 -19.74 13.42 20.93
CA ALA A 221 -19.13 14.69 20.55
C ALA A 221 -19.04 15.58 21.80
N ALA A 222 -18.00 15.40 22.59
CA ALA A 222 -17.45 16.44 23.50
C ALA A 222 -16.29 15.86 24.33
N ARG A 223 -15.05 15.99 23.84
CA ARG A 223 -13.90 16.32 24.71
C ARG A 223 -12.77 16.88 23.85
#